data_4b1f1d2cf8ae720ea841ee91cf449e0e
#
_entry.id   4b1f1d2cf8ae720ea841ee91cf449e0e
#
_cell.length_a   1.000
_cell.length_b   1.000
_cell.length_c   1.000
_cell.angle_alpha   90.00
_cell.angle_beta   90.00
_cell.angle_gamma   90.00
#
_symmetry.space_group_name_H-M   'P 1'
#
loop_
_entity.id
_entity.type
_entity.pdbx_description
1 polymer ?
#
loop_
_entity_poly.entity_id
_entity_poly.type
_entity_poly.pdbx_seq_one_letter_code
_entity_poly.pdbx_strand_id
1 'polypeptide(L)'
;RLEKAKMAISRMVEKLSNDKIGLIVFAGDAYVQLPITTDYSSAKLFLSNISTDIVPVQGTAIGSAIDLAARSFTPETETSKAIIVITDGENHQDDAVAAAKQAHEKGIVIHTIGMGLEQGAPIPEKGKPGQFMQDGQGNVVISKLDEQTLQDIAKAGEGLYIRASNTEVGLNRLLDEVNRMEKSLLEERGYSDYAEKYQYF
;
A
#
# COMPACT_ATOMS: atom_id res chain seq x y z
N ARG A 1 -3.29 6.20 -14.32
CA ARG A 1 -2.62 5.53 -13.17
C ARG A 1 -3.63 4.90 -12.22
N LEU A 2 -4.61 5.64 -11.73
CA LEU A 2 -5.62 5.15 -10.78
C LEU A 2 -6.31 3.87 -11.25
N GLU A 3 -6.78 3.79 -12.49
CA GLU A 3 -7.43 2.59 -13.03
C GLU A 3 -6.50 1.35 -13.05
N LYS A 4 -5.20 1.55 -13.32
CA LYS A 4 -4.23 0.46 -13.22
C LYS A 4 -4.05 0.00 -11.78
N ALA A 5 -4.01 0.91 -10.81
CA ALA A 5 -3.94 0.60 -9.39
C ALA A 5 -5.19 -0.18 -8.95
N LYS A 6 -6.40 0.27 -9.33
CA LYS A 6 -7.66 -0.42 -9.04
C LYS A 6 -7.67 -1.84 -9.60
N MET A 7 -7.20 -2.02 -10.84
CA MET A 7 -7.08 -3.35 -11.46
C MET A 7 -6.09 -4.26 -10.70
N ALA A 8 -4.96 -3.71 -10.29
CA ALA A 8 -3.97 -4.44 -9.50
C ALA A 8 -4.54 -4.91 -8.17
N ILE A 9 -5.19 -4.01 -7.42
CA ILE A 9 -5.85 -4.33 -6.14
C ILE A 9 -6.97 -5.35 -6.34
N SER A 10 -7.82 -5.20 -7.37
CA SER A 10 -8.90 -6.15 -7.66
C SER A 10 -8.36 -7.57 -7.87
N ARG A 11 -7.28 -7.72 -8.63
CA ARG A 11 -6.61 -9.02 -8.85
C ARG A 11 -5.99 -9.58 -7.56
N MET A 12 -5.46 -8.73 -6.69
CA MET A 12 -4.99 -9.16 -5.37
C MET A 12 -6.14 -9.70 -4.53
N VAL A 13 -7.25 -8.96 -4.44
CA VAL A 13 -8.44 -9.36 -3.68
C VAL A 13 -9.01 -10.70 -4.18
N GLU A 14 -8.92 -11.00 -5.47
CA GLU A 14 -9.35 -12.29 -6.05
C GLU A 14 -8.52 -13.49 -5.60
N LYS A 15 -7.29 -13.24 -5.16
CA LYS A 15 -6.36 -14.30 -4.71
C LYS A 15 -6.34 -14.49 -3.20
N LEU A 16 -6.97 -13.58 -2.45
CA LEU A 16 -7.14 -13.71 -1.00
C LEU A 16 -8.20 -14.78 -0.70
N SER A 17 -7.99 -15.56 0.35
CA SER A 17 -8.92 -16.65 0.75
C SER A 17 -9.40 -16.53 2.20
N ASN A 18 -8.52 -16.27 3.14
CA ASN A 18 -8.81 -16.15 4.56
C ASN A 18 -8.30 -14.84 5.18
N ASP A 19 -7.82 -13.95 4.34
CA ASP A 19 -7.24 -12.68 4.77
C ASP A 19 -8.31 -11.63 5.06
N LYS A 20 -7.95 -10.67 5.89
CA LYS A 20 -8.74 -9.46 6.08
C LYS A 20 -8.12 -8.33 5.25
N ILE A 21 -8.95 -7.53 4.62
CA ILE A 21 -8.53 -6.39 3.80
C ILE A 21 -9.19 -5.10 4.28
N GLY A 22 -8.42 -4.02 4.30
CA GLY A 22 -8.91 -2.64 4.43
C GLY A 22 -8.43 -1.81 3.25
N LEU A 23 -9.11 -0.72 2.95
CA LEU A 23 -8.71 0.23 1.91
C LEU A 23 -8.56 1.63 2.50
N ILE A 24 -7.43 2.25 2.24
CA ILE A 24 -7.15 3.64 2.56
C ILE A 24 -6.85 4.37 1.25
N VAL A 25 -7.46 5.52 1.08
CA VAL A 25 -7.12 6.45 0.00
C VAL A 25 -6.40 7.65 0.59
N PHE A 26 -5.41 8.15 -0.12
CA PHE A 26 -4.65 9.30 0.33
C PHE A 26 -4.26 10.23 -0.83
N ALA A 27 -4.12 11.49 -0.48
CA ALA A 27 -3.50 12.55 -1.26
C ALA A 27 -2.80 13.49 -0.27
N GLY A 28 -3.19 14.76 -0.13
CA GLY A 28 -2.68 15.64 0.93
C GLY A 28 -3.06 15.22 2.36
N ASP A 29 -4.00 14.29 2.49
CA ASP A 29 -4.41 13.64 3.75
C ASP A 29 -4.85 12.20 3.45
N ALA A 30 -5.06 11.38 4.50
CA ALA A 30 -5.40 9.96 4.38
C ALA A 30 -6.77 9.64 5.01
N TYR A 31 -7.57 8.79 4.34
CA TYR A 31 -8.93 8.44 4.75
C TYR A 31 -9.18 6.95 4.63
N VAL A 32 -9.83 6.37 5.64
CA VAL A 32 -10.29 4.98 5.57
C VAL A 32 -11.49 4.91 4.63
N GLN A 33 -11.30 4.26 3.49
CA GLN A 33 -12.37 4.01 2.51
C GLN A 33 -13.14 2.75 2.83
N LEU A 34 -12.48 1.72 3.35
CA LEU A 34 -13.07 0.48 3.84
C LEU A 34 -12.33 0.05 5.10
N PRO A 35 -13.00 -0.08 6.25
CA PRO A 35 -12.42 -0.72 7.42
C PRO A 35 -12.02 -2.17 7.15
N ILE A 36 -11.11 -2.70 7.97
CA ILE A 36 -10.63 -4.08 7.83
C ILE A 36 -11.79 -5.08 7.94
N THR A 37 -11.97 -5.89 6.90
CA THR A 37 -13.07 -6.86 6.76
C THR A 37 -12.66 -8.11 5.98
N THR A 38 -13.43 -9.17 6.08
CA THR A 38 -13.36 -10.37 5.23
C THR A 38 -14.33 -10.31 4.03
N ASP A 39 -15.13 -9.25 3.91
CA ASP A 39 -16.08 -9.07 2.81
C ASP A 39 -15.38 -8.54 1.55
N TYR A 40 -14.89 -9.46 0.72
CA TYR A 40 -14.22 -9.12 -0.55
C TYR A 40 -15.17 -8.49 -1.59
N SER A 41 -16.46 -8.76 -1.48
CA SER A 41 -17.45 -8.15 -2.38
C SER A 41 -17.58 -6.67 -2.10
N SER A 42 -17.70 -6.30 -0.83
CA SER A 42 -17.64 -4.90 -0.39
C SER A 42 -16.31 -4.25 -0.76
N ALA A 43 -15.17 -4.95 -0.59
CA ALA A 43 -13.86 -4.42 -0.96
C ALA A 43 -13.79 -4.04 -2.45
N LYS A 44 -14.30 -4.91 -3.35
CA LYS A 44 -14.36 -4.63 -4.79
C LYS A 44 -15.31 -3.47 -5.11
N LEU A 45 -16.45 -3.38 -4.42
CA LEU A 45 -17.42 -2.30 -4.61
C LEU A 45 -16.82 -0.94 -4.20
N PHE A 46 -16.22 -0.85 -3.01
CA PHE A 46 -15.56 0.38 -2.55
C PHE A 46 -14.40 0.77 -3.46
N LEU A 47 -13.58 -0.20 -3.88
CA LEU A 47 -12.48 0.01 -4.82
C LEU A 47 -12.98 0.60 -6.15
N SER A 48 -14.09 0.10 -6.70
CA SER A 48 -14.65 0.59 -7.97
C SER A 48 -15.09 2.06 -7.88
N ASN A 49 -15.54 2.51 -6.71
CA ASN A 49 -16.03 3.87 -6.47
C ASN A 49 -14.92 4.89 -6.18
N ILE A 50 -13.67 4.44 -6.00
CA ILE A 50 -12.55 5.37 -5.79
C ILE A 50 -12.34 6.22 -7.06
N SER A 51 -12.31 7.53 -6.88
CA SER A 51 -12.00 8.52 -7.92
C SER A 51 -11.02 9.56 -7.40
N THR A 52 -10.45 10.36 -8.29
CA THR A 52 -9.51 11.43 -7.91
C THR A 52 -10.16 12.55 -7.10
N ASP A 53 -11.49 12.58 -7.02
CA ASP A 53 -12.24 13.62 -6.32
C ASP A 53 -12.59 13.24 -4.88
N ILE A 54 -12.29 12.00 -4.49
CA ILE A 54 -12.70 11.47 -3.18
C ILE A 54 -11.89 12.10 -2.04
N VAL A 55 -10.68 12.59 -2.33
CA VAL A 55 -9.83 13.27 -1.36
C VAL A 55 -9.86 14.77 -1.64
N PRO A 56 -10.36 15.59 -0.68
CA PRO A 56 -10.53 17.03 -0.89
C PRO A 56 -9.20 17.80 -0.88
N VAL A 57 -8.18 17.31 -0.16
CA VAL A 57 -6.88 17.96 -0.04
C VAL A 57 -5.91 17.34 -1.06
N GLN A 58 -5.40 18.17 -1.96
CA GLN A 58 -4.40 17.77 -2.92
C GLN A 58 -3.02 17.66 -2.26
N GLY A 59 -2.18 16.76 -2.74
CA GLY A 59 -0.84 16.51 -2.21
C GLY A 59 -0.53 15.02 -2.16
N THR A 60 0.55 14.65 -1.48
CA THR A 60 0.94 13.26 -1.28
C THR A 60 1.52 13.11 0.12
N ALA A 61 0.74 12.53 1.04
CA ALA A 61 1.08 12.29 2.43
C ALA A 61 1.17 10.77 2.68
N ILE A 62 2.27 10.16 2.22
CA ILE A 62 2.48 8.70 2.31
C ILE A 62 2.64 8.28 3.77
N GLY A 63 3.36 9.04 4.58
CA GLY A 63 3.58 8.75 6.01
C GLY A 63 2.28 8.74 6.78
N SER A 64 1.41 9.75 6.55
CA SER A 64 0.08 9.82 7.18
C SER A 64 -0.80 8.62 6.79
N ALA A 65 -0.70 8.14 5.55
CA ALA A 65 -1.42 6.95 5.10
C ALA A 65 -0.90 5.67 5.79
N ILE A 66 0.42 5.52 5.93
CA ILE A 66 1.04 4.40 6.66
C ILE A 66 0.61 4.43 8.14
N ASP A 67 0.66 5.59 8.79
CA ASP A 67 0.25 5.75 10.18
C ASP A 67 -1.23 5.43 10.39
N LEU A 68 -2.10 5.89 9.50
CA LEU A 68 -3.53 5.59 9.54
C LEU A 68 -3.77 4.08 9.37
N ALA A 69 -3.07 3.44 8.44
CA ALA A 69 -3.16 2.00 8.20
C ALA A 69 -2.66 1.22 9.44
N ALA A 70 -1.53 1.61 10.00
CA ALA A 70 -0.98 0.95 11.19
C ALA A 70 -1.92 1.02 12.41
N ARG A 71 -2.61 2.15 12.58
CA ARG A 71 -3.63 2.32 13.65
C ARG A 71 -4.94 1.57 13.37
N SER A 72 -5.19 1.18 12.12
CA SER A 72 -6.40 0.44 11.74
C SER A 72 -6.33 -1.04 12.07
N PHE A 73 -5.14 -1.57 12.33
CA PHE A 73 -4.99 -2.96 12.79
C PHE A 73 -5.34 -3.09 14.27
N THR A 74 -5.96 -4.22 14.62
CA THR A 74 -6.19 -4.57 16.03
C THR A 74 -4.87 -4.99 16.67
N PRO A 75 -4.46 -4.39 17.82
CA PRO A 75 -3.16 -4.65 18.44
C PRO A 75 -2.94 -6.12 18.84
N GLU A 76 -4.00 -6.77 19.30
CA GLU A 76 -3.96 -8.11 19.94
C GLU A 76 -4.10 -9.29 18.96
N THR A 77 -4.14 -9.05 17.64
CA THR A 77 -4.21 -10.15 16.68
C THR A 77 -2.82 -10.70 16.42
N GLU A 78 -2.66 -11.97 16.71
CA GLU A 78 -1.45 -12.75 16.40
C GLU A 78 -1.37 -13.14 14.91
N THR A 79 -1.85 -12.33 14.00
CA THR A 79 -1.83 -12.53 12.55
C THR A 79 -0.77 -11.65 11.92
N SER A 80 -0.18 -12.10 10.83
CA SER A 80 0.70 -11.28 10.01
C SER A 80 -0.01 -10.02 9.53
N LYS A 81 0.66 -8.89 9.60
CA LYS A 81 0.13 -7.60 9.18
C LYS A 81 1.01 -7.01 8.09
N ALA A 82 0.40 -6.65 6.98
CA ALA A 82 1.10 -5.99 5.88
C ALA A 82 0.34 -4.75 5.40
N ILE A 83 1.08 -3.70 5.06
CA ILE A 83 0.57 -2.51 4.37
C ILE A 83 1.17 -2.52 2.96
N ILE A 84 0.33 -2.32 1.94
CA ILE A 84 0.76 -2.21 0.56
C ILE A 84 0.46 -0.80 0.08
N VAL A 85 1.51 0.00 -0.07
CA VAL A 85 1.42 1.38 -0.57
C VAL A 85 1.53 1.38 -2.08
N ILE A 86 0.52 1.91 -2.78
CA ILE A 86 0.49 2.00 -4.24
C ILE A 86 0.47 3.46 -4.65
N THR A 87 1.59 3.96 -5.17
CA THR A 87 1.76 5.38 -5.50
C THR A 87 2.84 5.57 -6.57
N ASP A 88 3.04 6.79 -7.06
CA ASP A 88 4.20 7.18 -7.86
C ASP A 88 5.41 7.63 -7.02
N GLY A 89 5.27 7.64 -5.69
CA GLY A 89 6.36 7.91 -4.75
C GLY A 89 6.69 9.38 -4.56
N GLU A 90 6.08 10.29 -5.32
CA GLU A 90 6.22 11.73 -5.04
C GLU A 90 5.66 12.00 -3.64
N ASN A 91 6.53 12.32 -2.69
CA ASN A 91 6.16 12.64 -1.30
C ASN A 91 6.74 13.99 -0.92
N HIS A 92 5.87 14.94 -0.63
CA HIS A 92 6.25 16.33 -0.38
C HIS A 92 5.79 16.86 0.99
N GLN A 93 5.13 16.03 1.81
CA GLN A 93 4.41 16.52 2.99
C GLN A 93 4.84 15.92 4.31
N ASP A 94 5.41 14.69 4.32
CA ASP A 94 5.72 13.97 5.55
C ASP A 94 6.94 13.03 5.41
N ASP A 95 7.37 12.45 6.53
CA ASP A 95 8.47 11.47 6.58
C ASP A 95 7.91 10.04 6.50
N ALA A 96 7.67 9.58 5.26
CA ALA A 96 7.14 8.25 4.99
C ALA A 96 8.10 7.13 5.42
N VAL A 97 9.41 7.37 5.38
CA VAL A 97 10.43 6.39 5.80
C VAL A 97 10.38 6.19 7.31
N ALA A 98 10.26 7.27 8.08
CA ALA A 98 10.10 7.19 9.53
C ALA A 98 8.78 6.49 9.91
N ALA A 99 7.68 6.80 9.22
CA ALA A 99 6.39 6.14 9.44
C ALA A 99 6.46 4.63 9.15
N ALA A 100 7.14 4.22 8.06
CA ALA A 100 7.34 2.81 7.73
C ALA A 100 8.15 2.08 8.81
N LYS A 101 9.22 2.70 9.31
CA LYS A 101 10.03 2.14 10.41
C LYS A 101 9.22 1.96 11.69
N GLN A 102 8.44 2.97 12.08
CA GLN A 102 7.57 2.90 13.26
C GLN A 102 6.46 1.83 13.13
N ALA A 103 5.92 1.64 11.92
CA ALA A 103 4.96 0.58 11.65
C ALA A 103 5.63 -0.80 11.75
N HIS A 104 6.85 -0.94 11.23
CA HIS A 104 7.61 -2.18 11.34
C HIS A 104 7.94 -2.55 12.80
N GLU A 105 8.31 -1.57 13.63
CA GLU A 105 8.52 -1.76 15.08
C GLU A 105 7.27 -2.31 15.81
N LYS A 106 6.08 -2.18 15.19
CA LYS A 106 4.80 -2.76 15.66
C LYS A 106 4.47 -4.11 14.99
N GLY A 107 5.43 -4.71 14.28
CA GLY A 107 5.26 -5.99 13.59
C GLY A 107 4.46 -5.91 12.29
N ILE A 108 4.45 -4.75 11.63
CA ILE A 108 3.74 -4.53 10.36
C ILE A 108 4.79 -4.41 9.24
N VAL A 109 4.67 -5.23 8.20
CA VAL A 109 5.54 -5.16 7.02
C VAL A 109 4.97 -4.19 6.00
N ILE A 110 5.84 -3.35 5.40
CA ILE A 110 5.42 -2.33 4.43
C ILE A 110 5.95 -2.67 3.04
N HIS A 111 5.06 -3.00 2.13
CA HIS A 111 5.40 -3.18 0.72
C HIS A 111 5.03 -1.94 -0.07
N THR A 112 5.78 -1.64 -1.13
CA THR A 112 5.48 -0.51 -2.02
C THR A 112 5.36 -0.96 -3.47
N ILE A 113 4.39 -0.40 -4.20
CA ILE A 113 4.18 -0.61 -5.63
C ILE A 113 4.28 0.74 -6.33
N GLY A 114 5.31 0.90 -7.15
CA GLY A 114 5.55 2.12 -7.93
C GLY A 114 4.71 2.16 -9.20
N MET A 115 3.81 3.15 -9.31
CA MET A 115 2.90 3.36 -10.44
C MET A 115 3.27 4.61 -11.22
N GLY A 116 4.09 4.52 -12.24
CA GLY A 116 4.45 5.68 -13.05
C GLY A 116 5.53 5.40 -14.07
N LEU A 117 6.04 6.48 -14.67
CA LEU A 117 7.17 6.46 -15.58
C LEU A 117 8.31 7.27 -14.96
N GLU A 118 9.54 6.76 -14.99
CA GLU A 118 10.73 7.49 -14.55
C GLU A 118 10.95 8.78 -15.35
N GLN A 119 10.65 8.72 -16.66
CA GLN A 119 10.73 9.87 -17.55
C GLN A 119 9.68 10.94 -17.24
N GLY A 120 8.68 10.57 -16.42
CA GLY A 120 7.54 11.41 -16.12
C GLY A 120 6.46 11.35 -17.20
N ALA A 121 5.28 11.84 -16.84
CA ALA A 121 4.17 12.05 -17.76
C ALA A 121 3.39 13.29 -17.32
N PRO A 122 2.91 14.09 -18.28
CA PRO A 122 2.07 15.24 -17.98
C PRO A 122 0.75 14.77 -17.35
N ILE A 123 0.27 15.53 -16.38
CA ILE A 123 -1.01 15.26 -15.71
C ILE A 123 -2.13 15.83 -16.58
N PRO A 124 -3.08 15.00 -17.07
CA PRO A 124 -4.21 15.50 -17.84
C PRO A 124 -5.09 16.44 -17.01
N GLU A 125 -5.55 17.53 -17.60
CA GLU A 125 -6.52 18.41 -16.95
C GLU A 125 -7.92 17.80 -17.02
N LYS A 126 -8.58 17.70 -15.87
CA LYS A 126 -9.88 17.08 -15.76
C LYS A 126 -10.95 17.85 -16.56
N GLY A 127 -11.73 17.11 -17.35
CA GLY A 127 -12.82 17.68 -18.17
C GLY A 127 -12.34 18.43 -19.42
N LYS A 128 -11.05 18.47 -19.73
CA LYS A 128 -10.49 19.11 -20.91
C LYS A 128 -9.60 18.14 -21.69
N PRO A 129 -10.16 17.34 -22.60
CA PRO A 129 -9.39 16.39 -23.42
C PRO A 129 -8.26 17.09 -24.17
N GLY A 130 -7.04 16.53 -24.03
CA GLY A 130 -5.84 17.05 -24.70
C GLY A 130 -5.16 18.23 -23.99
N GLN A 131 -5.69 18.68 -22.85
CA GLN A 131 -5.02 19.68 -22.02
C GLN A 131 -4.35 19.02 -20.79
N PHE A 132 -3.27 19.66 -20.32
CA PHE A 132 -2.51 19.21 -19.17
C PHE A 132 -2.53 20.26 -18.06
N MET A 133 -2.46 19.79 -16.80
CA MET A 133 -2.34 20.69 -15.66
C MET A 133 -1.12 21.58 -15.79
N GLN A 134 -1.29 22.84 -15.42
CA GLN A 134 -0.22 23.85 -15.40
C GLN A 134 -0.01 24.35 -13.98
N ASP A 135 1.23 24.65 -13.66
CA ASP A 135 1.60 25.34 -12.42
C ASP A 135 1.20 26.83 -12.46
N GLY A 136 1.45 27.55 -11.36
CA GLY A 136 1.16 28.98 -11.27
C GLY A 136 1.99 29.86 -12.23
N GLN A 137 2.95 29.29 -12.94
CA GLN A 137 3.81 29.96 -13.94
C GLN A 137 3.44 29.55 -15.38
N GLY A 138 2.44 28.67 -15.56
CA GLY A 138 1.97 28.20 -16.86
C GLY A 138 2.78 27.01 -17.44
N ASN A 139 3.69 26.40 -16.67
CA ASN A 139 4.42 25.22 -17.11
C ASN A 139 3.56 23.97 -16.90
N VAL A 140 3.67 23.00 -17.82
CA VAL A 140 2.97 21.72 -17.69
C VAL A 140 3.52 20.93 -16.48
N VAL A 141 2.65 20.53 -15.60
CA VAL A 141 3.00 19.70 -14.43
C VAL A 141 3.27 18.27 -14.90
N ILE A 142 4.48 17.79 -14.62
CA ILE A 142 4.95 16.44 -14.96
C ILE A 142 5.07 15.65 -13.66
N SER A 143 4.33 14.57 -13.52
CA SER A 143 4.50 13.62 -12.43
C SER A 143 5.46 12.50 -12.84
N LYS A 144 6.45 12.23 -11.99
CA LYS A 144 7.49 11.20 -12.18
C LYS A 144 7.35 10.10 -11.14
N LEU A 145 7.82 8.91 -11.49
CA LEU A 145 7.97 7.84 -10.52
C LEU A 145 9.25 8.08 -9.71
N ASP A 146 9.11 8.27 -8.41
CA ASP A 146 10.22 8.30 -7.46
C ASP A 146 10.45 6.91 -6.87
N GLU A 147 11.23 6.12 -7.59
CA GLU A 147 11.55 4.75 -7.16
C GLU A 147 12.39 4.71 -5.90
N GLN A 148 13.30 5.69 -5.72
CA GLN A 148 14.20 5.70 -4.58
C GLN A 148 13.41 5.84 -3.27
N THR A 149 12.51 6.80 -3.21
CA THR A 149 11.64 7.00 -2.05
C THR A 149 10.83 5.72 -1.74
N LEU A 150 10.27 5.06 -2.77
CA LEU A 150 9.50 3.83 -2.57
C LEU A 150 10.35 2.65 -2.10
N GLN A 151 11.60 2.53 -2.59
CA GLN A 151 12.56 1.53 -2.13
C GLN A 151 12.97 1.77 -0.68
N ASP A 152 13.19 3.03 -0.30
CA ASP A 152 13.58 3.40 1.06
C ASP A 152 12.44 3.13 2.06
N ILE A 153 11.18 3.43 1.69
CA ILE A 153 9.99 3.08 2.47
C ILE A 153 9.86 1.56 2.65
N ALA A 154 9.94 0.79 1.55
CA ALA A 154 9.85 -0.67 1.61
C ALA A 154 10.98 -1.27 2.46
N LYS A 155 12.20 -0.77 2.32
CA LYS A 155 13.34 -1.20 3.11
C LYS A 155 13.17 -0.90 4.61
N ALA A 156 12.67 0.30 4.95
CA ALA A 156 12.42 0.68 6.33
C ALA A 156 11.30 -0.14 6.98
N GLY A 157 10.34 -0.61 6.19
CA GLY A 157 9.25 -1.50 6.60
C GLY A 157 9.55 -2.99 6.41
N GLU A 158 10.79 -3.38 6.11
CA GLU A 158 11.23 -4.77 5.81
C GLU A 158 10.38 -5.50 4.77
N GLY A 159 9.84 -4.77 3.81
CA GLY A 159 9.02 -5.30 2.73
C GLY A 159 9.69 -5.24 1.36
N LEU A 160 8.88 -5.41 0.33
CA LEU A 160 9.32 -5.42 -1.07
C LEU A 160 8.89 -4.16 -1.80
N TYR A 161 9.78 -3.60 -2.61
CA TYR A 161 9.43 -2.67 -3.66
C TYR A 161 9.15 -3.41 -4.97
N ILE A 162 8.06 -3.05 -5.64
CA ILE A 162 7.67 -3.60 -6.94
C ILE A 162 7.33 -2.48 -7.90
N ARG A 163 7.94 -2.51 -9.08
CA ARG A 163 7.57 -1.62 -10.17
C ARG A 163 6.40 -2.18 -10.96
N ALA A 164 5.35 -1.40 -11.16
CA ALA A 164 4.14 -1.81 -11.88
C ALA A 164 4.30 -1.87 -13.43
N SER A 165 5.51 -2.06 -13.95
CA SER A 165 5.76 -2.24 -15.38
C SER A 165 5.34 -3.63 -15.88
N ASN A 166 5.31 -4.63 -14.98
CA ASN A 166 4.91 -6.01 -15.26
C ASN A 166 3.97 -6.49 -14.15
N THR A 167 2.74 -6.01 -14.17
CA THR A 167 1.78 -6.07 -13.06
C THR A 167 1.51 -7.48 -12.56
N GLU A 168 1.48 -8.49 -13.40
CA GLU A 168 1.17 -9.87 -12.98
C GLU A 168 2.31 -10.55 -12.22
N VAL A 169 3.54 -10.41 -12.70
CA VAL A 169 4.70 -11.06 -12.07
C VAL A 169 5.02 -10.40 -10.71
N GLY A 170 4.93 -9.07 -10.65
CA GLY A 170 5.16 -8.33 -9.40
C GLY A 170 4.11 -8.61 -8.33
N LEU A 171 2.83 -8.66 -8.70
CA LEU A 171 1.74 -8.96 -7.78
C LEU A 171 1.80 -10.40 -7.25
N ASN A 172 2.15 -11.36 -8.09
CA ASN A 172 2.34 -12.74 -7.64
C ASN A 172 3.46 -12.83 -6.60
N ARG A 173 4.61 -12.19 -6.88
CA ARG A 173 5.72 -12.14 -5.92
C ARG A 173 5.33 -11.51 -4.59
N LEU A 174 4.52 -10.44 -4.60
CA LEU A 174 4.04 -9.81 -3.39
C LEU A 174 3.12 -10.74 -2.58
N LEU A 175 2.18 -11.40 -3.25
CA LEU A 175 1.27 -12.35 -2.62
C LEU A 175 2.01 -13.57 -2.07
N ASP A 176 3.01 -14.08 -2.79
CA ASP A 176 3.86 -15.16 -2.31
C ASP A 176 4.61 -14.74 -1.03
N GLU A 177 5.07 -13.48 -0.95
CA GLU A 177 5.71 -12.95 0.25
C GLU A 177 4.74 -12.81 1.42
N VAL A 178 3.55 -12.25 1.19
CA VAL A 178 2.50 -12.16 2.23
C VAL A 178 2.11 -13.55 2.74
N ASN A 179 1.93 -14.52 1.86
CA ASN A 179 1.63 -15.91 2.24
C ASN A 179 2.80 -16.57 3.02
N ARG A 180 4.05 -16.21 2.69
CA ARG A 180 5.23 -16.69 3.41
C ARG A 180 5.27 -16.17 4.84
N MET A 181 4.91 -14.91 5.06
CA MET A 181 4.83 -14.30 6.38
C MET A 181 3.85 -15.05 7.29
N GLU A 182 2.70 -15.45 6.77
CA GLU A 182 1.70 -16.22 7.52
C GLU A 182 2.23 -17.61 7.92
N LYS A 183 2.89 -18.31 7.00
CA LYS A 183 3.52 -19.61 7.28
C LYS A 183 4.61 -19.54 8.33
N SER A 184 5.48 -18.52 8.24
CA SER A 184 6.56 -18.30 9.22
C SER A 184 6.00 -18.13 10.63
N LEU A 185 4.95 -17.36 10.82
CA LEU A 185 4.27 -17.19 12.09
C LEU A 185 3.67 -18.49 12.63
N LEU A 186 3.11 -19.33 11.77
CA LEU A 186 2.55 -20.63 12.17
C LEU A 186 3.65 -21.62 12.58
N GLU A 187 4.80 -21.59 11.90
CA GLU A 187 5.97 -22.43 12.24
C GLU A 187 6.59 -22.00 13.57
N GLU A 188 6.80 -20.70 13.80
CA GLU A 188 7.32 -20.18 15.08
C GLU A 188 6.41 -20.57 16.26
N ARG A 189 5.09 -20.56 16.09
CA ARG A 189 4.13 -21.03 17.11
C ARG A 189 4.22 -22.52 17.36
N GLY A 190 4.31 -23.31 16.30
CA GLY A 190 4.49 -24.75 16.44
C GLY A 190 5.72 -25.10 17.28
N TYR A 191 6.82 -24.37 17.13
CA TYR A 191 8.02 -24.54 17.94
C TYR A 191 7.85 -24.03 19.39
N SER A 192 7.17 -22.91 19.60
CA SER A 192 6.89 -22.37 20.94
C SER A 192 6.01 -23.31 21.77
N ASP A 193 4.92 -23.81 21.20
CA ASP A 193 4.02 -24.78 21.85
C ASP A 193 4.70 -26.11 22.18
N TYR A 194 5.68 -26.53 21.35
CA TYR A 194 6.48 -27.70 21.64
C TYR A 194 7.50 -27.44 22.77
N ALA A 195 8.14 -26.29 22.81
CA ALA A 195 9.12 -25.94 23.85
C ALA A 195 8.47 -25.82 25.23
N GLU A 196 7.27 -25.26 25.34
CA GLU A 196 6.54 -25.17 26.61
C GLU A 196 6.08 -26.54 27.15
N LYS A 197 5.73 -27.49 26.26
CA LYS A 197 5.34 -28.84 26.66
C LYS A 197 6.49 -29.70 27.19
N TYR A 198 7.74 -29.38 26.87
CA TYR A 198 8.92 -30.14 27.31
C TYR A 198 9.66 -29.53 28.51
N GLN A 199 9.18 -28.43 29.10
CA GLN A 199 9.76 -27.84 30.32
C GLN A 199 9.19 -28.41 31.63
N TYR A 200 8.33 -29.43 31.57
CA TYR A 200 7.78 -30.10 32.74
C TYR A 200 8.20 -31.58 32.79
N PHE A 201 9.50 -31.84 32.93
CA PHE A 201 10.01 -33.11 33.48
C PHE A 201 11.35 -32.88 34.16
#